data_e8fba2ee30b1b68a13bbd03c0ebeec4e
#
_entry.id   e8fba2ee30b1b68a13bbd03c0ebeec4e
#
_cell.length_a   1.000
_cell.length_b   1.000
_cell.length_c   1.000
_cell.angle_alpha   90.00
_cell.angle_beta   90.00
_cell.angle_gamma   90.00
#
_symmetry.space_group_name_H-M   'P 1'
#
loop_
_entity.id
_entity.type
_entity.pdbx_description
1 polymer ?
#
loop_
_entity_poly.entity_id
_entity_poly.type
_entity_poly.pdbx_seq_one_letter_code
_entity_poly.pdbx_strand_id
1 'polypeptide(L)'
;MKYLVLIAVLCASLIGIPVQAASTPEQPTAVFQGHPNCAGVSFETPSTPECDALIAARPTPNVTPLPVDFGVLNGVDFIRFNGTTSVSLYDKPDGTVVDNMSVGYTYVAVRAWKEGWAEIRPGRWVKTDNTRKASPSTYTGVSISGMDMPFAWVLWRHCATTSPNGPRDCEGDNYLQRFQLVNIYATVNVRGWDWYLIGPGRWTNQQNLSIVYPSAPAAHAGRWVGVNTYEQNLVAYDGGTPRMATLVSTGIEDGEWNTWPGTFSVRLKIANGPMDGQEDEEDYYSLDQVPYHMYFNGLIALHGAYWHDSFGYPHSHGCVNLSISDSKWLYDNWVNENTTVVVYSSND
;
A
#
# COMPACT_ATOMS: atom_id res chain seq x y z
N MET A 1 49.91 -42.48 45.85
CA MET A 1 49.40 -43.01 44.59
C MET A 1 48.47 -41.94 44.01
N LYS A 2 48.97 -41.23 43.01
CA LYS A 2 48.21 -40.13 42.31
C LYS A 2 47.60 -40.74 41.05
N TYR A 3 46.29 -40.71 40.91
CA TYR A 3 45.62 -41.07 39.69
C TYR A 3 45.44 -39.81 38.81
N LEU A 4 46.05 -39.84 37.65
CA LEU A 4 45.93 -38.85 36.60
C LEU A 4 44.71 -39.22 35.75
N VAL A 5 43.67 -38.39 35.72
CA VAL A 5 42.53 -38.55 34.82
C VAL A 5 42.80 -37.71 33.58
N LEU A 6 43.00 -38.36 32.43
CA LEU A 6 43.07 -37.70 31.13
C LEU A 6 41.67 -37.39 30.67
N ILE A 7 41.35 -36.10 30.50
CA ILE A 7 40.13 -35.63 29.82
C ILE A 7 40.47 -35.44 28.36
N ALA A 8 39.95 -36.28 27.50
CA ALA A 8 40.02 -36.11 26.06
C ALA A 8 38.98 -35.04 25.63
N VAL A 9 39.46 -33.90 25.15
CA VAL A 9 38.61 -32.86 24.55
C VAL A 9 38.35 -33.27 23.09
N LEU A 10 37.10 -33.67 22.81
CA LEU A 10 36.62 -33.84 21.44
C LEU A 10 36.33 -32.44 20.83
N CYS A 11 37.18 -31.97 19.93
CA CYS A 11 36.86 -30.84 19.07
C CYS A 11 35.82 -31.28 18.01
N ALA A 12 34.53 -30.98 18.24
CA ALA A 12 33.54 -31.06 17.22
C ALA A 12 33.71 -29.87 16.24
N SER A 13 34.20 -30.13 15.04
CA SER A 13 34.23 -29.17 13.93
C SER A 13 32.81 -28.86 13.49
N LEU A 14 32.32 -27.70 13.89
CA LEU A 14 31.08 -27.12 13.32
C LEU A 14 31.33 -26.79 11.85
N ILE A 15 30.84 -27.61 10.95
CA ILE A 15 30.73 -27.31 9.53
C ILE A 15 29.67 -26.22 9.42
N GLY A 16 30.12 -24.96 9.31
CA GLY A 16 29.24 -23.84 9.01
C GLY A 16 28.60 -24.06 7.62
N ILE A 17 27.29 -24.26 7.60
CA ILE A 17 26.52 -24.19 6.35
C ILE A 17 26.60 -22.73 5.92
N PRO A 18 27.08 -22.42 4.71
CA PRO A 18 27.07 -21.05 4.23
C PRO A 18 25.61 -20.59 4.12
N VAL A 19 25.24 -19.59 4.90
CA VAL A 19 24.00 -18.83 4.67
C VAL A 19 24.19 -18.17 3.31
N GLN A 20 23.45 -18.68 2.32
CA GLN A 20 23.41 -18.10 0.99
C GLN A 20 22.79 -16.70 1.16
N ALA A 21 23.61 -15.66 1.01
CA ALA A 21 23.12 -14.29 0.99
C ALA A 21 22.01 -14.22 -0.08
N ALA A 22 20.83 -13.75 0.31
CA ALA A 22 19.75 -13.48 -0.64
C ALA A 22 20.34 -12.56 -1.71
N SER A 23 20.25 -12.98 -2.99
CA SER A 23 20.66 -12.14 -4.11
C SER A 23 19.83 -10.84 -4.02
N THR A 24 20.51 -9.72 -3.91
CA THR A 24 19.87 -8.40 -4.08
C THR A 24 19.10 -8.43 -5.40
N PRO A 25 17.84 -7.99 -5.43
CA PRO A 25 17.09 -7.88 -6.67
C PRO A 25 17.91 -7.04 -7.65
N GLU A 26 18.06 -7.51 -8.88
CA GLU A 26 18.68 -6.71 -9.95
C GLU A 26 17.76 -5.51 -10.20
N GLN A 27 18.24 -4.33 -9.86
CA GLN A 27 17.44 -3.10 -9.92
C GLN A 27 17.12 -2.74 -11.37
N PRO A 28 15.90 -2.30 -11.68
CA PRO A 28 15.55 -1.85 -13.01
C PRO A 28 16.32 -0.57 -13.33
N THR A 29 17.25 -0.64 -14.28
CA THR A 29 18.12 0.47 -14.69
C THR A 29 17.50 1.41 -15.72
N ALA A 30 16.21 1.31 -16.00
CA ALA A 30 15.54 2.14 -17.00
C ALA A 30 14.64 3.19 -16.32
N VAL A 31 15.16 4.38 -16.09
CA VAL A 31 14.32 5.56 -15.86
C VAL A 31 13.51 5.82 -17.13
N PHE A 32 12.19 5.76 -17.04
CA PHE A 32 11.33 6.09 -18.17
C PHE A 32 11.52 7.56 -18.55
N GLN A 33 11.98 7.80 -19.77
CA GLN A 33 12.25 9.16 -20.28
C GLN A 33 11.09 9.75 -21.09
N GLY A 34 10.00 9.03 -21.26
CA GLY A 34 8.84 9.44 -22.05
C GLY A 34 8.56 8.54 -23.26
N HIS A 35 7.40 8.73 -23.88
CA HIS A 35 7.03 8.00 -25.11
C HIS A 35 7.87 8.52 -26.29
N PRO A 36 8.32 7.67 -27.25
CA PRO A 36 9.13 8.09 -28.40
C PRO A 36 8.58 9.28 -29.16
N ASN A 37 7.26 9.39 -29.30
CA ASN A 37 6.61 10.53 -29.95
C ASN A 37 6.76 11.86 -29.16
N CYS A 38 7.18 11.79 -27.90
CA CYS A 38 7.44 12.96 -27.05
C CYS A 38 8.94 13.16 -26.80
N ALA A 39 9.83 12.53 -27.58
CA ALA A 39 11.27 12.59 -27.40
C ALA A 39 11.86 14.02 -27.56
N GLY A 40 11.16 14.92 -28.27
CA GLY A 40 11.55 16.34 -28.41
C GLY A 40 11.09 17.25 -27.29
N VAL A 41 10.34 16.72 -26.32
CA VAL A 41 9.86 17.50 -25.17
C VAL A 41 11.01 17.76 -24.20
N SER A 42 11.19 19.04 -23.81
CA SER A 42 12.24 19.50 -22.89
C SER A 42 11.72 20.64 -22.02
N PHE A 43 12.60 21.19 -21.17
CA PHE A 43 12.25 22.37 -20.40
C PHE A 43 11.98 23.61 -21.31
N GLU A 44 12.79 23.79 -22.37
CA GLU A 44 12.65 24.88 -23.34
C GLU A 44 11.55 24.64 -24.37
N THR A 45 11.23 23.36 -24.61
CA THR A 45 10.20 22.92 -25.58
C THR A 45 9.20 22.00 -24.87
N PRO A 46 8.29 22.54 -24.05
CA PRO A 46 7.41 21.74 -23.19
C PRO A 46 6.29 20.99 -23.93
N SER A 47 6.20 21.14 -25.25
CA SER A 47 5.29 20.43 -26.16
C SER A 47 5.89 20.32 -27.56
N THR A 48 5.50 19.26 -28.30
CA THR A 48 5.77 19.11 -29.74
C THR A 48 4.53 18.63 -30.46
N PRO A 49 4.36 18.89 -31.79
CA PRO A 49 3.20 18.45 -32.54
C PRO A 49 2.96 16.92 -32.46
N GLU A 50 4.02 16.12 -32.48
CA GLU A 50 3.96 14.66 -32.39
C GLU A 50 3.50 14.19 -31.01
N CYS A 51 3.93 14.87 -29.96
CA CYS A 51 3.49 14.60 -28.59
C CYS A 51 2.03 15.02 -28.39
N ASP A 52 1.63 16.17 -28.88
CA ASP A 52 0.25 16.65 -28.80
C ASP A 52 -0.71 15.71 -29.55
N ALA A 53 -0.29 15.19 -30.71
CA ALA A 53 -1.06 14.19 -31.43
C ALA A 53 -1.23 12.87 -30.66
N LEU A 54 -0.16 12.42 -29.96
CA LEU A 54 -0.24 11.26 -29.08
C LEU A 54 -1.20 11.51 -27.89
N ILE A 55 -1.10 12.66 -27.24
CA ILE A 55 -1.97 13.03 -26.12
C ILE A 55 -3.43 13.04 -26.56
N ALA A 56 -3.70 13.64 -27.72
CA ALA A 56 -5.06 13.67 -28.28
C ALA A 56 -5.61 12.27 -28.62
N ALA A 57 -4.75 11.38 -29.10
CA ALA A 57 -5.14 10.00 -29.43
C ALA A 57 -5.31 9.09 -28.19
N ARG A 58 -4.65 9.40 -27.09
CA ARG A 58 -4.65 8.59 -25.86
C ARG A 58 -4.77 9.48 -24.63
N PRO A 59 -5.88 10.17 -24.41
CA PRO A 59 -6.04 11.17 -23.35
C PRO A 59 -6.09 10.57 -21.93
N THR A 60 -6.38 9.28 -21.80
CA THR A 60 -6.51 8.56 -20.52
C THR A 60 -5.76 7.22 -20.57
N PRO A 61 -5.32 6.69 -19.43
CA PRO A 61 -4.73 5.35 -19.38
C PRO A 61 -5.69 4.27 -19.84
N ASN A 62 -5.15 3.28 -20.55
CA ASN A 62 -5.91 2.10 -21.01
C ASN A 62 -6.03 1.06 -19.88
N VAL A 63 -6.76 1.41 -18.84
CA VAL A 63 -6.98 0.58 -17.66
C VAL A 63 -8.45 0.64 -17.25
N THR A 64 -8.92 -0.37 -16.51
CA THR A 64 -10.31 -0.45 -16.04
C THR A 64 -10.34 -0.45 -14.52
N PRO A 65 -11.00 0.51 -13.85
CA PRO A 65 -11.16 0.48 -12.41
C PRO A 65 -11.79 -0.84 -11.93
N LEU A 66 -11.27 -1.38 -10.84
CA LEU A 66 -11.87 -2.55 -10.20
C LEU A 66 -13.20 -2.12 -9.53
N PRO A 67 -14.19 -3.01 -9.46
CA PRO A 67 -15.43 -2.70 -8.79
C PRO A 67 -15.23 -2.54 -7.28
N VAL A 68 -15.91 -1.56 -6.69
CA VAL A 68 -16.01 -1.44 -5.23
C VAL A 68 -16.87 -2.58 -4.69
N ASP A 69 -16.34 -3.36 -3.75
CA ASP A 69 -17.11 -4.43 -3.08
C ASP A 69 -17.86 -3.86 -1.87
N PHE A 70 -19.01 -3.25 -2.10
CA PHE A 70 -19.86 -2.71 -1.03
C PHE A 70 -20.37 -3.79 -0.05
N GLY A 71 -20.46 -5.05 -0.48
CA GLY A 71 -20.84 -6.16 0.41
C GLY A 71 -19.81 -6.38 1.51
N VAL A 72 -18.54 -6.27 1.16
CA VAL A 72 -17.43 -6.40 2.11
C VAL A 72 -17.26 -5.10 2.91
N LEU A 73 -17.30 -3.93 2.28
CA LEU A 73 -17.15 -2.65 2.97
C LEU A 73 -18.20 -2.43 4.07
N ASN A 74 -19.43 -2.86 3.83
CA ASN A 74 -20.55 -2.68 4.74
C ASN A 74 -20.84 -3.92 5.60
N GLY A 75 -20.02 -4.96 5.51
CA GLY A 75 -20.23 -6.23 6.22
C GLY A 75 -20.05 -6.14 7.73
N VAL A 76 -19.21 -5.23 8.20
CA VAL A 76 -18.92 -5.01 9.62
C VAL A 76 -18.79 -3.51 9.90
N ASP A 77 -19.45 -3.05 10.94
CA ASP A 77 -19.24 -1.71 11.49
C ASP A 77 -18.08 -1.72 12.47
N PHE A 78 -17.20 -0.73 12.38
CA PHE A 78 -16.10 -0.52 13.31
C PHE A 78 -16.19 0.85 13.98
N ILE A 79 -15.83 0.91 15.25
CA ILE A 79 -15.72 2.17 15.99
C ILE A 79 -14.31 2.33 16.55
N ARG A 80 -13.86 3.57 16.59
CA ARG A 80 -12.65 4.03 17.30
C ARG A 80 -13.06 4.90 18.47
N PHE A 81 -12.34 4.78 19.59
CA PHE A 81 -12.50 5.65 20.75
C PHE A 81 -11.64 6.92 20.61
N ASN A 82 -12.17 8.08 21.01
CA ASN A 82 -11.48 9.35 20.89
C ASN A 82 -11.23 9.96 22.29
N GLY A 83 -10.03 10.51 22.47
CA GLY A 83 -9.70 11.33 23.64
C GLY A 83 -9.69 10.60 24.99
N THR A 84 -9.58 9.27 24.99
CA THR A 84 -9.49 8.46 26.20
C THR A 84 -8.50 7.33 26.04
N THR A 85 -7.88 6.91 27.14
CA THR A 85 -6.96 5.76 27.20
C THR A 85 -7.61 4.52 27.78
N SER A 86 -8.84 4.62 28.30
CA SER A 86 -9.61 3.50 28.84
C SER A 86 -11.10 3.75 28.72
N VAL A 87 -11.86 2.69 28.46
CA VAL A 87 -13.32 2.69 28.41
C VAL A 87 -13.89 1.59 29.28
N SER A 88 -15.01 1.89 29.97
CA SER A 88 -15.72 0.90 30.75
C SER A 88 -16.59 0.02 29.88
N LEU A 89 -16.56 -1.30 30.14
CA LEU A 89 -17.39 -2.31 29.50
C LEU A 89 -18.57 -2.63 30.42
N TYR A 90 -19.77 -2.60 29.87
CA TYR A 90 -21.02 -2.87 30.58
C TYR A 90 -21.61 -4.21 30.17
N ASP A 91 -22.33 -4.87 31.08
CA ASP A 91 -23.04 -6.14 30.80
C ASP A 91 -24.20 -5.96 29.81
N LYS A 92 -24.80 -4.77 29.79
CA LYS A 92 -25.89 -4.33 28.91
C LYS A 92 -25.96 -2.80 28.88
N PRO A 93 -26.70 -2.20 27.94
CA PRO A 93 -27.05 -0.79 27.99
C PRO A 93 -27.67 -0.41 29.33
N ASP A 94 -27.17 0.68 29.93
CA ASP A 94 -27.53 1.18 31.25
C ASP A 94 -27.36 0.19 32.41
N GLY A 95 -26.55 -0.86 32.17
CA GLY A 95 -26.24 -1.87 33.16
C GLY A 95 -25.05 -1.56 34.07
N THR A 96 -24.42 -2.60 34.59
CA THR A 96 -23.25 -2.47 35.49
C THR A 96 -21.95 -2.58 34.70
N VAL A 97 -20.92 -1.85 35.15
CA VAL A 97 -19.56 -2.01 34.64
C VAL A 97 -19.04 -3.38 35.06
N VAL A 98 -18.63 -4.19 34.11
CA VAL A 98 -18.12 -5.53 34.32
C VAL A 98 -16.64 -5.68 34.01
N ASP A 99 -16.06 -4.71 33.28
CA ASP A 99 -14.66 -4.70 32.89
C ASP A 99 -14.24 -3.30 32.43
N ASN A 100 -12.94 -3.10 32.18
CA ASN A 100 -12.40 -1.93 31.52
C ASN A 100 -11.43 -2.39 30.41
N MET A 101 -11.41 -1.67 29.31
CA MET A 101 -10.54 -1.91 28.18
C MET A 101 -9.61 -0.73 27.96
N SER A 102 -8.32 -0.97 27.90
CA SER A 102 -7.35 0.02 27.43
C SER A 102 -7.59 0.32 25.96
N VAL A 103 -7.53 1.58 25.59
CA VAL A 103 -7.73 2.03 24.20
C VAL A 103 -6.63 3.02 23.84
N GLY A 104 -5.96 2.77 22.73
CA GLY A 104 -4.99 3.63 22.08
C GLY A 104 -5.43 3.84 20.63
N TYR A 105 -4.61 3.41 19.68
CA TYR A 105 -5.04 3.29 18.30
C TYR A 105 -5.87 2.02 18.10
N THR A 106 -7.07 2.02 18.68
CA THR A 106 -7.94 0.83 18.79
C THR A 106 -9.20 1.00 17.95
N TYR A 107 -9.46 0.02 17.08
CA TYR A 107 -10.70 -0.12 16.34
C TYR A 107 -11.36 -1.44 16.70
N VAL A 108 -12.60 -1.39 17.15
CA VAL A 108 -13.39 -2.57 17.53
C VAL A 108 -14.57 -2.78 16.61
N ALA A 109 -14.84 -4.04 16.31
CA ALA A 109 -16.00 -4.43 15.52
C ALA A 109 -17.27 -4.32 16.35
N VAL A 110 -18.33 -3.78 15.77
CA VAL A 110 -19.64 -3.66 16.41
C VAL A 110 -20.53 -4.80 16.00
N ARG A 111 -21.04 -5.54 16.98
CA ARG A 111 -21.96 -6.67 16.81
C ARG A 111 -23.43 -6.25 16.79
N ALA A 112 -23.77 -5.27 17.61
CA ALA A 112 -25.13 -4.73 17.70
C ALA A 112 -25.09 -3.27 18.14
N TRP A 113 -26.07 -2.52 17.67
CA TRP A 113 -26.32 -1.13 18.06
C TRP A 113 -27.58 -1.02 18.90
N LYS A 114 -27.53 -0.21 19.93
CA LYS A 114 -28.69 0.27 20.65
C LYS A 114 -28.47 1.76 20.94
N GLU A 115 -29.52 2.54 21.08
CA GLU A 115 -29.44 3.99 21.30
C GLU A 115 -28.35 4.38 22.32
N GLY A 116 -27.30 5.09 21.87
CA GLY A 116 -26.16 5.48 22.70
C GLY A 116 -25.17 4.36 23.06
N TRP A 117 -25.36 3.13 22.56
CA TRP A 117 -24.55 1.96 22.93
C TRP A 117 -24.16 1.10 21.73
N ALA A 118 -23.01 0.45 21.84
CA ALA A 118 -22.52 -0.56 20.90
C ALA A 118 -22.08 -1.82 21.64
N GLU A 119 -22.56 -2.98 21.21
CA GLU A 119 -22.02 -4.29 21.65
C GLU A 119 -20.78 -4.59 20.83
N ILE A 120 -19.62 -4.69 21.48
CA ILE A 120 -18.32 -4.97 20.83
C ILE A 120 -17.85 -6.42 21.05
N ARG A 121 -18.33 -7.07 22.08
CA ARG A 121 -18.14 -8.51 22.40
C ARG A 121 -19.43 -9.05 22.99
N PRO A 122 -19.70 -10.37 22.99
CA PRO A 122 -20.90 -10.92 23.61
C PRO A 122 -21.06 -10.46 25.06
N GLY A 123 -22.16 -9.73 25.37
CA GLY A 123 -22.41 -9.19 26.70
C GLY A 123 -21.39 -8.13 27.15
N ARG A 124 -20.74 -7.42 26.22
CA ARG A 124 -19.83 -6.31 26.48
C ARG A 124 -20.23 -5.13 25.65
N TRP A 125 -20.80 -4.14 26.32
CA TRP A 125 -21.34 -2.92 25.74
C TRP A 125 -20.50 -1.70 26.10
N VAL A 126 -20.36 -0.78 25.17
CA VAL A 126 -19.68 0.51 25.37
C VAL A 126 -20.63 1.65 25.05
N LYS A 127 -20.45 2.78 25.74
CA LYS A 127 -21.11 4.05 25.33
C LYS A 127 -20.50 4.57 24.06
N THR A 128 -21.32 5.18 23.20
CA THR A 128 -20.87 5.69 21.89
C THR A 128 -20.57 7.18 21.85
N ASP A 129 -20.73 7.90 22.98
CA ASP A 129 -20.55 9.35 23.09
C ASP A 129 -19.17 9.84 22.62
N ASN A 130 -18.12 9.07 22.87
CA ASN A 130 -16.75 9.38 22.49
C ASN A 130 -16.20 8.44 21.41
N THR A 131 -17.07 7.92 20.56
CA THR A 131 -16.66 7.04 19.47
C THR A 131 -16.81 7.71 18.11
N ARG A 132 -16.03 7.23 17.15
CA ARG A 132 -16.16 7.56 15.74
C ARG A 132 -16.27 6.28 14.94
N LYS A 133 -17.28 6.19 14.09
CA LYS A 133 -17.41 5.08 13.14
C LYS A 133 -16.30 5.15 12.10
N ALA A 134 -15.66 4.02 11.79
CA ALA A 134 -14.75 3.93 10.67
C ALA A 134 -15.52 4.07 9.36
N SER A 135 -14.87 4.67 8.38
CA SER A 135 -15.41 4.80 7.01
C SER A 135 -14.37 4.18 6.06
N PRO A 136 -14.51 2.89 5.74
CA PRO A 136 -13.60 2.24 4.81
C PRO A 136 -13.54 2.98 3.47
N SER A 137 -12.34 3.04 2.87
CA SER A 137 -12.16 3.71 1.59
C SER A 137 -12.93 2.99 0.48
N THR A 138 -13.54 3.76 -0.40
CA THR A 138 -14.12 3.27 -1.66
C THR A 138 -13.12 3.30 -2.82
N TYR A 139 -11.87 3.65 -2.56
CA TYR A 139 -10.80 3.58 -3.55
C TYR A 139 -10.62 2.13 -4.04
N THR A 140 -10.41 1.98 -5.34
CA THR A 140 -10.03 0.72 -5.97
C THR A 140 -8.90 0.94 -6.97
N GLY A 141 -8.05 -0.05 -7.09
CA GLY A 141 -7.06 -0.14 -8.14
C GLY A 141 -7.69 -0.41 -9.50
N VAL A 142 -6.85 -0.79 -10.46
CA VAL A 142 -7.24 -0.98 -11.85
C VAL A 142 -6.80 -2.34 -12.37
N SER A 143 -7.59 -2.94 -13.26
CA SER A 143 -7.14 -4.03 -14.10
C SER A 143 -6.43 -3.50 -15.35
N ILE A 144 -5.39 -4.20 -15.79
CA ILE A 144 -4.52 -3.82 -16.90
C ILE A 144 -4.63 -4.88 -17.98
N SER A 145 -5.13 -4.52 -19.17
CA SER A 145 -5.23 -5.41 -20.32
C SER A 145 -4.03 -5.31 -21.27
N GLY A 146 -3.32 -4.22 -21.22
CA GLY A 146 -2.09 -3.95 -21.97
C GLY A 146 -1.59 -2.55 -21.65
N MET A 147 -0.27 -2.40 -21.53
CA MET A 147 0.37 -1.13 -21.16
C MET A 147 1.67 -0.96 -21.94
N ASP A 148 1.76 0.11 -22.71
CA ASP A 148 2.92 0.49 -23.52
C ASP A 148 3.55 1.82 -23.09
N MET A 149 2.91 2.52 -22.16
CA MET A 149 3.43 3.72 -21.50
C MET A 149 3.02 3.72 -20.03
N PRO A 150 3.75 4.40 -19.14
CA PRO A 150 3.36 4.52 -17.75
C PRO A 150 2.08 5.32 -17.58
N PHE A 151 1.39 5.00 -16.49
CA PHE A 151 0.32 5.82 -15.96
C PHE A 151 0.54 6.07 -14.47
N ALA A 152 -0.19 7.00 -13.90
CA ALA A 152 -0.07 7.34 -12.48
C ALA A 152 -1.43 7.67 -11.87
N TRP A 153 -1.49 7.52 -10.54
CA TRP A 153 -2.50 8.16 -9.72
C TRP A 153 -2.00 9.49 -9.19
N VAL A 154 -2.87 10.51 -9.24
CA VAL A 154 -2.68 11.76 -8.52
C VAL A 154 -2.92 11.51 -7.02
N LEU A 155 -1.94 11.80 -6.17
CA LEU A 155 -1.98 11.46 -4.75
C LEU A 155 -2.80 12.46 -3.91
N TRP A 156 -2.89 13.71 -4.33
CA TRP A 156 -3.65 14.76 -3.64
C TRP A 156 -4.13 15.84 -4.61
N ARG A 157 -5.12 16.59 -4.22
CA ARG A 157 -5.70 17.64 -5.05
C ARG A 157 -4.74 18.80 -5.21
N HIS A 158 -4.40 19.15 -6.45
CA HIS A 158 -3.53 20.27 -6.75
C HIS A 158 -3.77 20.79 -8.17
N CYS A 159 -3.18 21.96 -8.47
CA CYS A 159 -3.20 22.54 -9.81
C CYS A 159 -2.01 22.04 -10.61
N ALA A 160 -2.22 21.66 -11.86
CA ALA A 160 -1.14 21.40 -12.79
C ALA A 160 -0.34 22.69 -13.06
N THR A 161 0.86 22.56 -13.62
CA THR A 161 1.62 23.69 -14.15
C THR A 161 1.61 23.67 -15.67
N THR A 162 1.79 24.83 -16.31
CA THR A 162 1.77 24.98 -17.77
C THR A 162 3.07 24.57 -18.46
N SER A 163 4.12 24.39 -17.68
CA SER A 163 5.44 23.89 -18.09
C SER A 163 6.13 23.25 -16.88
N PRO A 164 7.24 22.47 -17.05
CA PRO A 164 7.99 21.93 -15.92
C PRO A 164 8.43 23.06 -14.97
N ASN A 165 8.04 22.95 -13.69
CA ASN A 165 8.28 23.97 -12.65
C ASN A 165 7.74 25.39 -13.01
N GLY A 166 6.76 25.47 -13.90
CA GLY A 166 6.15 26.71 -14.37
C GLY A 166 4.99 27.20 -13.51
N PRO A 167 4.26 28.22 -14.00
CA PRO A 167 3.08 28.74 -13.33
C PRO A 167 2.01 27.67 -13.16
N ARG A 168 1.32 27.72 -12.03
CA ARG A 168 0.15 26.86 -11.76
C ARG A 168 -1.05 27.36 -12.55
N ASP A 169 -1.81 26.41 -13.07
CA ASP A 169 -3.12 26.62 -13.64
C ASP A 169 -4.12 25.70 -12.93
N CYS A 170 -5.22 26.27 -12.45
CA CYS A 170 -6.27 25.57 -11.70
C CYS A 170 -7.59 25.52 -12.47
N GLU A 171 -7.63 25.92 -13.74
CA GLU A 171 -8.86 26.00 -14.50
C GLU A 171 -9.19 24.63 -15.15
N GLY A 172 -10.44 24.25 -15.09
CA GLY A 172 -10.97 23.03 -15.74
C GLY A 172 -10.18 21.78 -15.35
N ASP A 173 -9.72 21.04 -16.33
CA ASP A 173 -8.97 19.78 -16.18
C ASP A 173 -7.56 19.95 -15.58
N ASN A 174 -7.11 21.20 -15.41
CA ASN A 174 -5.82 21.49 -14.75
C ASN A 174 -5.92 21.43 -13.23
N TYR A 175 -7.12 21.40 -12.65
CA TYR A 175 -7.33 21.11 -11.24
C TYR A 175 -7.46 19.59 -11.03
N LEU A 176 -6.33 18.95 -10.70
CA LEU A 176 -6.22 17.52 -10.56
C LEU A 176 -6.86 17.02 -9.26
N GLN A 177 -7.59 15.92 -9.35
CA GLN A 177 -8.28 15.30 -8.22
C GLN A 177 -7.45 14.15 -7.65
N ARG A 178 -7.57 13.91 -6.34
CA ARG A 178 -6.98 12.74 -5.72
C ARG A 178 -7.54 11.46 -6.36
N PHE A 179 -6.66 10.50 -6.60
CA PHE A 179 -6.94 9.22 -7.28
C PHE A 179 -7.30 9.33 -8.77
N GLN A 180 -7.24 10.53 -9.34
CA GLN A 180 -7.34 10.70 -10.78
C GLN A 180 -6.21 9.95 -11.48
N LEU A 181 -6.56 9.20 -12.53
CA LEU A 181 -5.60 8.48 -13.38
C LEU A 181 -5.13 9.39 -14.51
N VAL A 182 -3.82 9.41 -14.75
CA VAL A 182 -3.18 10.19 -15.81
C VAL A 182 -2.13 9.34 -16.53
N ASN A 183 -1.95 9.54 -17.83
CA ASN A 183 -0.80 9.00 -18.57
C ASN A 183 0.45 9.83 -18.29
N ILE A 184 1.62 9.21 -18.42
CA ILE A 184 2.92 9.90 -18.41
C ILE A 184 3.44 9.90 -19.85
N TYR A 185 3.44 11.05 -20.50
CA TYR A 185 3.88 11.18 -21.90
C TYR A 185 5.35 11.55 -22.03
N ALA A 186 5.85 12.42 -21.15
CA ALA A 186 7.24 12.80 -21.08
C ALA A 186 7.67 13.09 -19.65
N THR A 187 8.98 12.95 -19.41
CA THR A 187 9.63 13.31 -18.14
C THR A 187 10.73 14.33 -18.42
N VAL A 188 10.74 15.42 -17.64
CA VAL A 188 11.77 16.46 -17.70
C VAL A 188 12.29 16.71 -16.30
N ASN A 189 13.60 16.54 -16.09
CA ASN A 189 14.23 16.85 -14.81
C ASN A 189 14.55 18.35 -14.73
N VAL A 190 14.07 19.00 -13.67
CA VAL A 190 14.36 20.41 -13.37
C VAL A 190 14.91 20.51 -11.95
N ARG A 191 16.20 20.81 -11.83
CA ARG A 191 16.91 21.00 -10.55
C ARG A 191 16.81 19.79 -9.61
N GLY A 192 16.90 18.57 -10.17
CA GLY A 192 16.84 17.32 -9.42
C GLY A 192 15.41 16.80 -9.15
N TRP A 193 14.39 17.48 -9.66
CA TRP A 193 12.99 17.04 -9.56
C TRP A 193 12.45 16.63 -10.92
N ASP A 194 11.82 15.48 -10.98
CA ASP A 194 11.15 15.03 -12.20
C ASP A 194 9.78 15.69 -12.33
N TRP A 195 9.52 16.21 -13.52
CA TRP A 195 8.26 16.77 -13.94
C TRP A 195 7.69 15.96 -15.07
N TYR A 196 6.43 15.63 -14.96
CA TYR A 196 5.73 14.73 -15.87
C TYR A 196 4.69 15.48 -16.69
N LEU A 197 4.75 15.31 -18.01
CA LEU A 197 3.71 15.76 -18.93
C LEU A 197 2.55 14.75 -18.84
N ILE A 198 1.39 15.21 -18.39
CA ILE A 198 0.20 14.37 -18.12
C ILE A 198 -0.98 14.72 -19.01
N GLY A 199 -0.85 15.68 -19.90
CA GLY A 199 -1.89 16.13 -20.82
C GLY A 199 -1.45 17.39 -21.58
N PRO A 200 -2.29 17.94 -22.46
CA PRO A 200 -1.94 19.10 -23.26
C PRO A 200 -1.56 20.29 -22.37
N GLY A 201 -0.26 20.69 -22.40
CA GLY A 201 0.26 21.76 -21.55
C GLY A 201 0.09 21.55 -20.04
N ARG A 202 -0.12 20.30 -19.60
CA ARG A 202 -0.32 19.95 -18.18
C ARG A 202 0.87 19.19 -17.63
N TRP A 203 1.51 19.79 -16.64
CA TRP A 203 2.67 19.23 -15.97
C TRP A 203 2.43 19.08 -14.47
N THR A 204 3.05 18.08 -13.87
CA THR A 204 3.04 17.91 -12.40
C THR A 204 4.37 17.33 -11.94
N ASN A 205 4.70 17.58 -10.66
CA ASN A 205 5.93 17.12 -10.02
C ASN A 205 5.80 15.66 -9.53
N GLN A 206 6.93 14.95 -9.49
CA GLN A 206 7.03 13.56 -9.01
C GLN A 206 6.37 13.31 -7.64
N GLN A 207 6.43 14.28 -6.73
CA GLN A 207 5.85 14.15 -5.38
C GLN A 207 4.32 14.04 -5.36
N ASN A 208 3.67 14.38 -6.46
CA ASN A 208 2.22 14.41 -6.57
C ASN A 208 1.63 13.13 -7.19
N LEU A 209 2.48 12.23 -7.65
CA LEU A 209 2.09 11.05 -8.42
C LEU A 209 2.60 9.76 -7.79
N SER A 210 1.89 8.68 -8.04
CA SER A 210 2.35 7.31 -7.89
C SER A 210 2.31 6.63 -9.24
N ILE A 211 3.47 6.25 -9.77
CA ILE A 211 3.65 5.83 -11.15
C ILE A 211 3.68 4.30 -11.24
N VAL A 212 2.93 3.76 -12.19
CA VAL A 212 3.00 2.36 -12.61
C VAL A 212 3.76 2.29 -13.92
N TYR A 213 4.86 1.54 -13.94
CA TYR A 213 5.72 1.37 -15.10
C TYR A 213 5.31 0.16 -15.94
N PRO A 214 5.48 0.21 -17.29
CA PRO A 214 5.13 -0.91 -18.16
C PRO A 214 6.05 -2.13 -17.98
N SER A 215 7.29 -1.92 -17.53
CA SER A 215 8.26 -2.97 -17.30
C SER A 215 8.20 -3.47 -15.87
N ALA A 216 8.18 -4.79 -15.69
CA ALA A 216 8.28 -5.39 -14.38
C ALA A 216 9.66 -5.12 -13.75
N PRO A 217 9.76 -4.88 -12.43
CA PRO A 217 11.03 -4.59 -11.75
C PRO A 217 11.94 -5.83 -11.62
N ALA A 218 11.40 -7.02 -11.82
CA ALA A 218 12.13 -8.27 -11.72
C ALA A 218 11.57 -9.30 -12.70
N ALA A 219 12.40 -10.32 -13.03
CA ALA A 219 12.00 -11.42 -13.89
C ALA A 219 11.55 -12.62 -13.04
N HIS A 220 10.25 -12.82 -12.93
CA HIS A 220 9.66 -14.01 -12.32
C HIS A 220 8.70 -14.71 -13.27
N ALA A 221 8.63 -16.03 -13.16
CA ALA A 221 7.68 -16.82 -13.93
C ALA A 221 6.30 -16.87 -13.22
N GLY A 222 5.23 -16.89 -14.01
CA GLY A 222 3.88 -17.02 -13.50
C GLY A 222 3.42 -15.80 -12.70
N ARG A 223 2.51 -16.02 -11.74
CA ARG A 223 1.89 -14.95 -10.94
C ARG A 223 2.74 -14.55 -9.75
N TRP A 224 2.98 -13.27 -9.61
CA TRP A 224 3.69 -12.67 -8.48
C TRP A 224 3.22 -11.24 -8.23
N VAL A 225 3.71 -10.61 -7.17
CA VAL A 225 3.33 -9.26 -6.74
C VAL A 225 4.58 -8.43 -6.52
N GLY A 226 4.63 -7.25 -7.13
CA GLY A 226 5.64 -6.21 -6.87
C GLY A 226 5.06 -5.12 -5.98
N VAL A 227 5.74 -4.80 -4.88
CA VAL A 227 5.42 -3.68 -3.98
C VAL A 227 6.52 -2.64 -4.11
N ASN A 228 6.18 -1.47 -4.64
CA ASN A 228 7.09 -0.35 -4.79
C ASN A 228 6.94 0.61 -3.61
N THR A 229 7.94 0.65 -2.73
CA THR A 229 7.90 1.48 -1.51
C THR A 229 8.10 2.97 -1.81
N TYR A 230 8.76 3.32 -2.91
CA TYR A 230 8.87 4.72 -3.33
C TYR A 230 7.56 5.24 -3.93
N GLU A 231 6.99 4.51 -4.87
CA GLU A 231 5.73 4.88 -5.52
C GLU A 231 4.50 4.62 -4.64
N GLN A 232 4.64 3.86 -3.56
CA GLN A 232 3.53 3.45 -2.69
C GLN A 232 2.41 2.78 -3.47
N ASN A 233 2.79 1.86 -4.38
CA ASN A 233 1.85 1.05 -5.14
C ASN A 233 2.24 -0.43 -5.16
N LEU A 234 1.28 -1.24 -5.56
CA LEU A 234 1.43 -2.67 -5.75
C LEU A 234 0.95 -3.03 -7.15
N VAL A 235 1.74 -3.85 -7.83
CA VAL A 235 1.38 -4.39 -9.15
C VAL A 235 1.39 -5.90 -9.11
N ALA A 236 0.32 -6.53 -9.58
CA ALA A 236 0.21 -7.97 -9.79
C ALA A 236 0.64 -8.31 -11.22
N TYR A 237 1.66 -9.17 -11.35
CA TYR A 237 2.28 -9.56 -12.62
C TYR A 237 2.04 -11.02 -12.96
N ASP A 238 1.85 -11.30 -14.26
CA ASP A 238 1.97 -12.63 -14.83
C ASP A 238 3.21 -12.68 -15.74
N GLY A 239 4.26 -13.34 -15.30
CA GLY A 239 5.58 -13.15 -15.86
C GLY A 239 6.00 -11.68 -15.78
N GLY A 240 6.39 -11.10 -16.92
CA GLY A 240 6.71 -9.67 -17.02
C GLY A 240 5.51 -8.75 -17.29
N THR A 241 4.27 -9.28 -17.36
CA THR A 241 3.08 -8.53 -17.78
C THR A 241 2.27 -8.05 -16.58
N PRO A 242 2.08 -6.74 -16.38
CA PRO A 242 1.20 -6.22 -15.35
C PRO A 242 -0.27 -6.57 -15.67
N ARG A 243 -1.02 -6.98 -14.65
CA ARG A 243 -2.43 -7.39 -14.77
C ARG A 243 -3.36 -6.57 -13.89
N MET A 244 -2.87 -6.09 -12.78
CA MET A 244 -3.61 -5.25 -11.86
C MET A 244 -2.62 -4.32 -11.16
N ALA A 245 -3.01 -3.10 -10.86
CA ALA A 245 -2.25 -2.20 -10.02
C ALA A 245 -3.16 -1.48 -9.03
N THR A 246 -2.62 -1.12 -7.87
CA THR A 246 -3.31 -0.35 -6.84
C THR A 246 -2.34 0.45 -5.99
N LEU A 247 -2.80 1.56 -5.42
CA LEU A 247 -2.07 2.27 -4.36
C LEU A 247 -2.08 1.45 -3.07
N VAL A 248 -1.01 1.54 -2.32
CA VAL A 248 -0.86 0.93 -1.00
C VAL A 248 -0.37 1.95 0.01
N SER A 249 -0.33 1.55 1.28
CA SER A 249 0.44 2.22 2.32
C SER A 249 1.38 1.21 2.96
N THR A 250 2.67 1.40 2.75
CA THR A 250 3.72 0.57 3.34
C THR A 250 4.10 1.06 4.74
N GLY A 251 5.08 0.43 5.35
CA GLY A 251 5.65 0.85 6.62
C GLY A 251 6.23 2.26 6.57
N ILE A 252 6.18 2.96 7.70
CA ILE A 252 6.83 4.25 7.88
C ILE A 252 8.34 4.01 7.87
N GLU A 253 9.06 4.72 7.01
CA GLU A 253 10.50 4.55 6.82
C GLU A 253 11.32 5.28 7.92
N ASP A 254 11.20 4.82 9.16
CA ASP A 254 11.93 5.34 10.34
C ASP A 254 13.06 4.42 10.80
N GLY A 255 13.25 3.27 10.16
CA GLY A 255 14.23 2.24 10.50
C GLY A 255 13.67 1.11 11.37
N GLU A 256 12.54 1.30 12.03
CA GLU A 256 11.89 0.28 12.86
C GLU A 256 10.73 -0.39 12.11
N TRP A 257 9.88 0.41 11.45
CA TRP A 257 8.63 -0.07 10.84
C TRP A 257 8.68 -0.13 9.31
N ASN A 258 9.84 -0.44 8.78
CA ASN A 258 10.03 -0.49 7.34
C ASN A 258 9.35 -1.73 6.72
N THR A 259 8.79 -1.55 5.53
CA THR A 259 8.55 -2.67 4.62
C THR A 259 9.85 -2.95 3.88
N TRP A 260 10.66 -3.87 4.41
CA TRP A 260 12.03 -4.10 3.93
C TRP A 260 12.07 -4.62 2.50
N PRO A 261 12.96 -4.08 1.64
CA PRO A 261 13.20 -4.61 0.30
C PRO A 261 13.63 -6.08 0.33
N GLY A 262 13.22 -6.84 -0.68
CA GLY A 262 13.58 -8.25 -0.81
C GLY A 262 12.58 -9.06 -1.61
N THR A 263 12.90 -10.35 -1.79
CA THR A 263 12.03 -11.32 -2.43
C THR A 263 11.55 -12.32 -1.41
N PHE A 264 10.25 -12.40 -1.26
CA PHE A 264 9.56 -13.21 -0.25
C PHE A 264 8.53 -14.12 -0.91
N SER A 265 7.93 -15.00 -0.11
CA SER A 265 6.81 -15.84 -0.53
C SER A 265 5.68 -15.77 0.48
N VAL A 266 4.44 -15.70 0.01
CA VAL A 266 3.27 -15.78 0.88
C VAL A 266 3.24 -17.15 1.55
N ARG A 267 3.22 -17.17 2.89
CA ARG A 267 3.27 -18.41 3.69
C ARG A 267 1.95 -18.77 4.34
N LEU A 268 1.10 -17.80 4.56
CA LEU A 268 -0.18 -17.98 5.25
C LEU A 268 -1.19 -16.97 4.73
N LYS A 269 -2.42 -17.43 4.50
CA LYS A 269 -3.57 -16.60 4.16
C LYS A 269 -4.65 -16.75 5.22
N ILE A 270 -5.14 -15.63 5.75
CA ILE A 270 -6.24 -15.58 6.72
C ILE A 270 -7.30 -14.64 6.20
N ALA A 271 -8.53 -15.10 6.07
CA ALA A 271 -9.60 -14.28 5.50
C ALA A 271 -9.97 -13.09 6.39
N ASN A 272 -9.87 -13.26 7.72
CA ASN A 272 -10.22 -12.24 8.70
C ASN A 272 -9.58 -12.59 10.05
N GLY A 273 -8.97 -11.64 10.72
CA GLY A 273 -8.35 -11.83 12.02
C GLY A 273 -7.97 -10.50 12.69
N PRO A 274 -7.68 -10.49 14.00
CA PRO A 274 -7.17 -9.30 14.66
C PRO A 274 -5.71 -9.01 14.23
N MET A 275 -5.32 -7.75 14.36
CA MET A 275 -3.94 -7.30 14.30
C MET A 275 -3.67 -6.38 15.48
N ASP A 276 -2.72 -6.77 16.31
CA ASP A 276 -2.36 -6.03 17.52
C ASP A 276 -0.86 -5.73 17.53
N GLY A 277 -0.48 -4.54 17.96
CA GLY A 277 0.89 -4.20 18.36
C GLY A 277 1.20 -4.72 19.77
N GLN A 278 2.43 -4.58 20.23
CA GLN A 278 2.81 -5.00 21.58
C GLN A 278 2.14 -4.11 22.63
N GLU A 279 1.50 -4.74 23.62
CA GLU A 279 0.61 -4.09 24.59
C GLU A 279 1.32 -3.10 25.54
N ASP A 280 2.64 -3.23 25.69
CA ASP A 280 3.47 -2.41 26.59
C ASP A 280 4.29 -1.33 25.85
N GLU A 281 4.05 -1.11 24.55
CA GLU A 281 4.80 -0.14 23.75
C GLU A 281 4.02 1.17 23.58
N GLU A 282 4.76 2.27 23.40
CA GLU A 282 4.20 3.63 23.22
C GLU A 282 3.28 3.72 22.00
N ASP A 283 3.47 2.85 21.01
CA ASP A 283 2.74 2.79 19.74
C ASP A 283 1.76 1.60 19.65
N TYR A 284 1.22 1.17 20.78
CA TYR A 284 0.22 0.11 20.82
C TYR A 284 -0.98 0.40 19.93
N TYR A 285 -1.33 -0.59 19.12
CA TYR A 285 -2.55 -0.59 18.32
C TYR A 285 -3.30 -1.92 18.47
N SER A 286 -4.63 -1.88 18.31
CA SER A 286 -5.48 -3.06 18.29
C SER A 286 -6.58 -2.89 17.24
N LEU A 287 -6.62 -3.78 16.27
CA LEU A 287 -7.49 -3.74 15.11
C LEU A 287 -8.27 -5.05 15.02
N ASP A 288 -9.57 -4.99 15.31
CA ASP A 288 -10.46 -6.15 15.17
C ASP A 288 -10.72 -6.47 13.71
N GLN A 289 -10.83 -7.76 13.39
CA GLN A 289 -11.32 -8.28 12.12
C GLN A 289 -10.67 -7.65 10.88
N VAL A 290 -9.35 -7.48 10.88
CA VAL A 290 -8.61 -7.03 9.70
C VAL A 290 -8.79 -8.04 8.57
N PRO A 291 -9.22 -7.63 7.35
CA PRO A 291 -9.57 -8.58 6.30
C PRO A 291 -8.38 -8.94 5.39
N TYR A 292 -8.40 -10.19 4.91
CA TYR A 292 -7.56 -10.69 3.80
C TYR A 292 -6.07 -10.62 4.03
N HIS A 293 -5.59 -11.16 5.16
CA HIS A 293 -4.16 -11.25 5.45
C HIS A 293 -3.46 -12.23 4.50
N MET A 294 -2.36 -11.79 3.92
CA MET A 294 -1.44 -12.59 3.10
C MET A 294 -0.02 -12.36 3.62
N TYR A 295 0.39 -13.16 4.62
CA TYR A 295 1.68 -13.03 5.31
C TYR A 295 2.83 -13.48 4.43
N PHE A 296 3.81 -12.60 4.19
CA PHE A 296 4.95 -12.89 3.32
C PHE A 296 6.31 -12.74 3.98
N ASN A 297 6.46 -11.92 5.03
CA ASN A 297 7.72 -11.74 5.75
C ASN A 297 7.47 -11.65 7.28
N GLY A 298 7.68 -12.74 8.01
CA GLY A 298 7.37 -12.80 9.44
C GLY A 298 5.90 -12.48 9.72
N LEU A 299 5.65 -11.41 10.45
CA LEU A 299 4.32 -10.87 10.73
C LEU A 299 3.86 -9.82 9.72
N ILE A 300 4.70 -9.47 8.76
CA ILE A 300 4.36 -8.52 7.70
C ILE A 300 3.48 -9.19 6.66
N ALA A 301 2.36 -8.55 6.36
CA ALA A 301 1.34 -9.04 5.43
C ALA A 301 0.88 -7.95 4.45
N LEU A 302 0.36 -8.39 3.29
CA LEU A 302 -0.61 -7.61 2.53
C LEU A 302 -1.97 -7.81 3.18
N HIS A 303 -2.75 -6.76 3.42
CA HIS A 303 -4.10 -6.89 4.01
C HIS A 303 -4.97 -5.67 3.76
N GLY A 304 -6.28 -5.79 3.91
CA GLY A 304 -7.22 -4.67 3.81
C GLY A 304 -7.18 -3.76 5.04
N ALA A 305 -7.29 -2.46 4.82
CA ALA A 305 -7.37 -1.47 5.88
C ALA A 305 -8.71 -0.72 5.81
N TYR A 306 -9.47 -0.76 6.91
CA TYR A 306 -10.73 -0.03 7.05
C TYR A 306 -10.59 1.26 7.87
N TRP A 307 -9.45 1.48 8.51
CA TRP A 307 -9.22 2.56 9.49
C TRP A 307 -8.60 3.82 8.90
N HIS A 308 -8.13 3.79 7.68
CA HIS A 308 -7.57 4.95 6.97
C HIS A 308 -7.83 4.90 5.47
N ASP A 309 -7.56 6.04 4.83
CA ASP A 309 -7.61 6.25 3.39
C ASP A 309 -6.29 6.86 2.86
N SER A 310 -5.16 6.55 3.51
CA SER A 310 -3.85 7.16 3.22
C SER A 310 -3.09 6.45 2.09
N PHE A 311 -3.79 5.75 1.20
CA PHE A 311 -3.16 5.04 0.09
C PHE A 311 -2.37 5.98 -0.82
N GLY A 312 -1.14 5.57 -1.18
CA GLY A 312 -0.14 6.37 -1.87
C GLY A 312 0.89 7.02 -0.92
N TYR A 313 0.79 6.77 0.41
CA TYR A 313 1.74 7.27 1.42
C TYR A 313 2.06 6.18 2.45
N PRO A 314 3.29 6.15 3.00
CA PRO A 314 3.63 5.27 4.13
C PRO A 314 2.72 5.55 5.33
N HIS A 315 2.21 4.50 5.99
CA HIS A 315 1.26 4.66 7.10
C HIS A 315 1.24 3.49 8.09
N SER A 316 1.98 2.42 7.88
CA SER A 316 1.91 1.19 8.66
C SER A 316 3.16 0.92 9.51
N HIS A 317 3.10 -0.09 10.35
CA HIS A 317 4.22 -0.65 11.11
C HIS A 317 4.95 -1.77 10.34
N GLY A 318 5.03 -1.64 9.00
CA GLY A 318 5.71 -2.59 8.12
C GLY A 318 4.79 -3.40 7.20
N CYS A 319 3.52 -3.57 7.53
CA CYS A 319 2.55 -4.21 6.65
C CYS A 319 2.26 -3.36 5.40
N VAL A 320 1.75 -4.00 4.36
CA VAL A 320 1.28 -3.35 3.14
C VAL A 320 -0.24 -3.25 3.19
N ASN A 321 -0.72 -2.06 3.52
CA ASN A 321 -2.15 -1.77 3.64
C ASN A 321 -2.75 -1.50 2.26
N LEU A 322 -3.87 -2.14 1.96
CA LEU A 322 -4.65 -1.97 0.73
C LEU A 322 -6.08 -1.51 1.06
N SER A 323 -6.80 -1.00 0.07
CA SER A 323 -8.26 -0.93 0.20
C SER A 323 -8.83 -2.34 0.42
N ILE A 324 -9.97 -2.43 1.10
CA ILE A 324 -10.60 -3.75 1.36
C ILE A 324 -10.95 -4.44 0.03
N SER A 325 -11.46 -3.70 -0.95
CA SER A 325 -11.82 -4.25 -2.26
C SER A 325 -10.61 -4.84 -2.99
N ASP A 326 -9.48 -4.13 -2.98
CA ASP A 326 -8.26 -4.58 -3.66
C ASP A 326 -7.59 -5.74 -2.94
N SER A 327 -7.56 -5.71 -1.60
CA SER A 327 -7.04 -6.84 -0.81
C SER A 327 -7.86 -8.11 -1.03
N LYS A 328 -9.20 -7.97 -1.12
CA LYS A 328 -10.10 -9.08 -1.47
C LYS A 328 -9.80 -9.61 -2.87
N TRP A 329 -9.65 -8.72 -3.85
CA TRP A 329 -9.33 -9.13 -5.21
C TRP A 329 -8.02 -9.93 -5.28
N LEU A 330 -6.96 -9.45 -4.62
CA LEU A 330 -5.68 -10.17 -4.53
C LEU A 330 -5.85 -11.52 -3.82
N TYR A 331 -6.55 -11.54 -2.69
CA TYR A 331 -6.76 -12.72 -1.88
C TYR A 331 -7.52 -13.82 -2.64
N ASP A 332 -8.60 -13.46 -3.33
CA ASP A 332 -9.48 -14.42 -4.00
C ASP A 332 -8.96 -14.86 -5.38
N ASN A 333 -8.28 -13.94 -6.11
CA ASN A 333 -8.04 -14.14 -7.55
C ASN A 333 -6.57 -14.27 -7.93
N TRP A 334 -5.64 -13.78 -7.08
CA TRP A 334 -4.24 -13.65 -7.51
C TRP A 334 -3.25 -14.38 -6.61
N VAL A 335 -3.31 -14.14 -5.32
CA VAL A 335 -2.34 -14.61 -4.35
C VAL A 335 -2.73 -15.98 -3.79
N ASN A 336 -1.84 -16.94 -3.90
CA ASN A 336 -1.90 -18.24 -3.22
C ASN A 336 -0.72 -18.36 -2.25
N GLU A 337 -0.70 -19.38 -1.41
CA GLU A 337 0.51 -19.80 -0.69
C GLU A 337 1.62 -20.09 -1.70
N ASN A 338 2.83 -19.64 -1.38
CA ASN A 338 4.03 -19.61 -2.24
C ASN A 338 4.02 -18.57 -3.37
N THR A 339 3.00 -17.72 -3.51
CA THR A 339 3.08 -16.58 -4.43
C THR A 339 4.25 -15.67 -4.02
N THR A 340 5.12 -15.33 -4.98
CA THR A 340 6.26 -14.43 -4.76
C THR A 340 5.79 -13.00 -4.55
N VAL A 341 6.35 -12.35 -3.53
CA VAL A 341 6.21 -10.91 -3.26
C VAL A 341 7.59 -10.28 -3.33
N VAL A 342 7.77 -9.35 -4.26
CA VAL A 342 9.01 -8.56 -4.40
C VAL A 342 8.76 -7.17 -3.85
N VAL A 343 9.48 -6.79 -2.82
CA VAL A 343 9.47 -5.42 -2.27
C VAL A 343 10.71 -4.71 -2.81
N TYR A 344 10.53 -3.55 -3.41
CA TYR A 344 11.60 -2.76 -4.04
C TYR A 344 11.29 -1.26 -3.97
N SER A 345 12.32 -0.44 -4.20
CA SER A 345 12.18 1.01 -4.40
C SER A 345 12.58 1.35 -5.84
N SER A 346 11.80 2.14 -6.54
CA SER A 346 12.14 2.61 -7.90
C SER A 346 13.07 3.83 -7.91
N ASN A 347 13.45 4.34 -6.74
CA ASN A 347 14.33 5.51 -6.59
C ASN A 347 15.77 5.12 -6.14
N ASP A 348 16.06 3.83 -5.97
CA ASP A 348 17.38 3.32 -5.56
C ASP A 348 18.32 3.12 -6.74
#